data_8870959526234ecf5547a7ae1f8ab925
#
_entry.id   8870959526234ecf5547a7ae1f8ab925
#
_cell.length_a   1.000
_cell.length_b   1.000
_cell.length_c   1.000
_cell.angle_alpha   90.00
_cell.angle_beta   90.00
_cell.angle_gamma   90.00
#
_symmetry.space_group_name_H-M   'P 1'
#
loop_
_entity.id
_entity.type
_entity.pdbx_description
1 polymer ?
#
loop_
_entity_poly.entity_id
_entity_poly.type
_entity_poly.pdbx_seq_one_letter_code
_entity_poly.pdbx_strand_id
1 'polypeptide(L)'
;WTIQNGKKSKISVSYRVFANNKSVAESFVDSEKAFLMPNTIFMHVENALNNPVQLTITPHKNWTKISTGLQPGQKNGFTFTAKNIDAFYDSPIYIGNQKVIDFKHEGKSYSLGIAVPQGLNEEKFTSDLKKIISATTGIMKKVPYDFYSFIMMEKGGDGLEHANSQAIFTTGSFNFENNDAYVDFLNFVTHEYFHLYNVKAIRPIELGPFDYNKENYTTMLWVSEGFTVYYEYIIMMKAGLLDGKSALKYITESIKRYENIEGSRHMSLSRSSFDIWLNFFNHESNAQETTISYYNKGPVIGFLLDLEIRNNTQNKKSLDDVMRFLYNEYYEKKGRGFTEEEFWQISEQTAGKKLTEIKSYVETTAEIDYQKYARYAGLQIDLTPGKTFGTNKNLTEKSFELKELPKSTALQLEIRKSVFNF
;
A
#
# COMPACT_ATOMS: atom_id res chain seq x y z
N TRP A 1 -1.29 -21.94 -25.12
CA TRP A 1 -2.08 -22.34 -26.29
C TRP A 1 -1.42 -21.78 -27.53
N THR A 2 -1.15 -22.60 -28.52
CA THR A 2 -0.55 -22.16 -29.79
C THR A 2 -1.60 -22.29 -30.89
N ILE A 3 -1.81 -21.19 -31.65
CA ILE A 3 -2.72 -21.17 -32.80
C ILE A 3 -1.87 -21.16 -34.06
N GLN A 4 -1.98 -22.19 -34.88
CA GLN A 4 -1.30 -22.26 -36.15
C GLN A 4 -2.05 -21.40 -37.21
N ASN A 5 -1.29 -20.70 -38.06
CA ASN A 5 -1.84 -19.89 -39.18
C ASN A 5 -2.68 -18.65 -38.81
N GLY A 6 -2.54 -18.14 -37.57
CA GLY A 6 -3.31 -16.98 -37.10
C GLY A 6 -2.89 -15.61 -37.65
N LYS A 7 -1.90 -15.51 -38.53
CA LYS A 7 -1.27 -14.22 -38.93
C LYS A 7 -2.16 -13.21 -39.64
N LYS A 8 -3.35 -13.57 -40.09
CA LYS A 8 -4.21 -12.67 -40.94
C LYS A 8 -5.71 -12.75 -40.61
N SER A 9 -6.11 -13.46 -39.56
CA SER A 9 -7.53 -13.71 -39.28
C SER A 9 -7.92 -13.20 -37.90
N LYS A 10 -9.15 -12.69 -37.77
CA LYS A 10 -9.77 -12.49 -36.49
C LYS A 10 -9.95 -13.84 -35.82
N ILE A 11 -9.42 -13.95 -34.61
CA ILE A 11 -9.52 -15.16 -33.78
C ILE A 11 -10.55 -14.91 -32.69
N SER A 12 -11.44 -15.88 -32.49
CA SER A 12 -12.37 -15.89 -31.35
C SER A 12 -12.09 -17.11 -30.50
N VAL A 13 -11.94 -16.88 -29.20
CA VAL A 13 -11.76 -17.93 -28.19
C VAL A 13 -12.94 -17.85 -27.24
N SER A 14 -13.59 -18.99 -26.98
CA SER A 14 -14.69 -19.10 -26.02
C SER A 14 -14.33 -20.10 -24.94
N TYR A 15 -14.48 -19.73 -23.69
CA TYR A 15 -14.17 -20.59 -22.55
C TYR A 15 -15.05 -20.26 -21.34
N ARG A 16 -15.06 -21.14 -20.36
CA ARG A 16 -15.69 -20.94 -19.07
C ARG A 16 -14.64 -20.93 -17.99
N VAL A 17 -14.84 -20.07 -17.00
CA VAL A 17 -13.97 -19.99 -15.81
C VAL A 17 -14.80 -20.37 -14.60
N PHE A 18 -14.27 -21.24 -13.76
CA PHE A 18 -14.81 -21.51 -12.44
C PHE A 18 -14.19 -20.51 -11.45
N ALA A 19 -14.95 -19.46 -11.16
CA ALA A 19 -14.53 -18.39 -10.26
C ALA A 19 -15.20 -18.59 -8.88
N ASN A 20 -14.45 -19.11 -7.92
CA ASN A 20 -14.98 -19.53 -6.61
C ASN A 20 -14.13 -19.07 -5.42
N ASN A 21 -13.06 -18.32 -5.65
CA ASN A 21 -12.17 -17.89 -4.57
C ASN A 21 -12.47 -16.45 -4.16
N LYS A 22 -12.92 -16.28 -2.91
CA LYS A 22 -13.16 -14.96 -2.32
C LYS A 22 -11.84 -14.38 -1.80
N SER A 23 -11.17 -13.61 -2.65
CA SER A 23 -9.94 -12.90 -2.36
C SER A 23 -9.94 -11.59 -3.16
N VAL A 24 -9.17 -10.61 -2.74
CA VAL A 24 -8.93 -9.38 -3.51
C VAL A 24 -8.06 -9.64 -4.76
N ALA A 25 -7.31 -10.75 -4.79
CA ALA A 25 -6.41 -11.12 -5.87
C ALA A 25 -7.00 -12.16 -6.83
N GLU A 26 -8.19 -12.70 -6.55
CA GLU A 26 -8.80 -13.77 -7.32
C GLU A 26 -10.24 -13.42 -7.72
N SER A 27 -10.84 -14.25 -8.55
CA SER A 27 -12.19 -14.01 -9.05
C SER A 27 -13.20 -14.91 -8.36
N PHE A 28 -14.37 -14.35 -8.03
CA PHE A 28 -15.51 -15.14 -7.57
C PHE A 28 -16.83 -14.67 -8.19
N VAL A 29 -17.76 -15.60 -8.35
CA VAL A 29 -19.11 -15.36 -8.85
C VAL A 29 -20.06 -16.21 -8.02
N ASP A 30 -21.10 -15.57 -7.47
CA ASP A 30 -22.19 -16.25 -6.78
C ASP A 30 -23.57 -15.85 -7.37
N SER A 31 -24.67 -16.12 -6.69
CA SER A 31 -26.01 -15.78 -7.15
C SER A 31 -26.34 -14.28 -7.06
N GLU A 32 -25.56 -13.50 -6.34
CA GLU A 32 -25.86 -12.09 -6.02
C GLU A 32 -24.90 -11.11 -6.69
N LYS A 33 -23.65 -11.54 -6.95
CA LYS A 33 -22.58 -10.67 -7.42
C LYS A 33 -21.44 -11.41 -8.10
N ALA A 34 -20.57 -10.65 -8.73
CA ALA A 34 -19.27 -11.10 -9.18
C ALA A 34 -18.18 -10.10 -8.78
N PHE A 35 -17.03 -10.61 -8.39
CA PHE A 35 -15.80 -9.88 -8.34
C PHE A 35 -14.80 -10.54 -9.29
N LEU A 36 -14.29 -9.77 -10.24
CA LEU A 36 -13.44 -10.29 -11.29
C LEU A 36 -12.09 -9.58 -11.24
N MET A 37 -11.03 -10.37 -11.06
CA MET A 37 -9.66 -9.95 -11.29
C MET A 37 -9.27 -10.35 -12.72
N PRO A 38 -9.09 -9.39 -13.63
CA PRO A 38 -8.91 -9.68 -15.05
C PRO A 38 -7.73 -10.61 -15.37
N ASN A 39 -6.63 -10.50 -14.63
CA ASN A 39 -5.45 -11.36 -14.78
C ASN A 39 -5.72 -12.84 -14.46
N THR A 40 -6.78 -13.17 -13.73
CA THR A 40 -7.14 -14.56 -13.37
C THR A 40 -8.13 -15.19 -14.34
N ILE A 41 -8.79 -14.40 -15.19
CA ILE A 41 -9.88 -14.88 -16.05
C ILE A 41 -9.70 -14.54 -17.53
N PHE A 42 -8.91 -13.55 -17.91
CA PHE A 42 -8.71 -13.18 -19.30
C PHE A 42 -7.34 -13.59 -19.80
N MET A 43 -7.33 -14.17 -21.00
CA MET A 43 -6.10 -14.51 -21.71
C MET A 43 -5.58 -13.30 -22.49
N HIS A 44 -4.27 -13.22 -22.64
CA HIS A 44 -3.62 -12.30 -23.56
C HIS A 44 -2.79 -13.06 -24.61
N VAL A 45 -2.46 -12.37 -25.68
CA VAL A 45 -1.54 -12.88 -26.68
C VAL A 45 -0.11 -12.59 -26.24
N GLU A 46 0.74 -13.60 -26.28
CA GLU A 46 2.16 -13.46 -25.96
C GLU A 46 2.80 -12.31 -26.76
N ASN A 47 3.64 -11.52 -26.12
CA ASN A 47 4.29 -10.32 -26.67
C ASN A 47 3.32 -9.20 -27.14
N ALA A 48 2.07 -9.21 -26.69
CA ALA A 48 1.05 -8.23 -27.06
C ALA A 48 0.48 -7.44 -25.86
N LEU A 49 1.24 -7.32 -24.75
CA LEU A 49 0.81 -6.64 -23.54
C LEU A 49 0.47 -5.15 -23.76
N ASN A 50 1.04 -4.52 -24.80
CA ASN A 50 0.76 -3.13 -25.16
C ASN A 50 -0.52 -2.92 -25.97
N ASN A 51 -1.23 -3.99 -26.34
CA ASN A 51 -2.45 -3.86 -27.12
C ASN A 51 -3.60 -3.29 -26.29
N PRO A 52 -4.40 -2.36 -26.84
CA PRO A 52 -5.57 -1.84 -26.15
C PRO A 52 -6.64 -2.93 -25.99
N VAL A 53 -7.43 -2.81 -24.93
CA VAL A 53 -8.52 -3.72 -24.62
C VAL A 53 -9.85 -3.01 -24.67
N GLN A 54 -10.85 -3.67 -25.25
CA GLN A 54 -12.25 -3.33 -25.12
C GLN A 54 -12.96 -4.49 -24.45
N LEU A 55 -13.61 -4.19 -23.34
CA LEU A 55 -14.41 -5.14 -22.54
C LEU A 55 -15.89 -4.82 -22.71
N THR A 56 -16.72 -5.82 -22.94
CA THR A 56 -18.16 -5.72 -22.84
C THR A 56 -18.64 -6.76 -21.84
N ILE A 57 -19.37 -6.32 -20.83
CA ILE A 57 -19.93 -7.19 -19.79
C ILE A 57 -21.42 -7.34 -20.04
N THR A 58 -21.91 -8.58 -20.01
CA THR A 58 -23.33 -8.90 -19.96
C THR A 58 -23.62 -9.52 -18.61
N PRO A 59 -24.04 -8.73 -17.61
CA PRO A 59 -24.26 -9.23 -16.27
C PRO A 59 -25.53 -10.07 -16.19
N HIS A 60 -25.70 -10.77 -15.08
CA HIS A 60 -26.99 -11.37 -14.76
C HIS A 60 -28.08 -10.27 -14.74
N LYS A 61 -29.30 -10.61 -15.21
CA LYS A 61 -30.41 -9.65 -15.38
C LYS A 61 -30.77 -8.82 -14.14
N ASN A 62 -30.47 -9.34 -12.97
CA ASN A 62 -30.75 -8.69 -11.67
C ASN A 62 -29.60 -7.81 -11.18
N TRP A 63 -28.44 -7.80 -11.84
CA TRP A 63 -27.26 -7.02 -11.45
C TRP A 63 -27.21 -5.74 -12.27
N THR A 64 -27.29 -4.62 -11.61
CA THR A 64 -27.50 -3.32 -12.28
C THR A 64 -26.32 -2.36 -12.18
N LYS A 65 -25.29 -2.71 -11.41
CA LYS A 65 -24.14 -1.83 -11.13
C LYS A 65 -22.83 -2.52 -11.44
N ILE A 66 -21.87 -1.72 -11.90
CA ILE A 66 -20.47 -2.13 -12.06
C ILE A 66 -19.60 -1.05 -11.42
N SER A 67 -18.65 -1.48 -10.57
CA SER A 67 -17.60 -0.63 -10.00
C SER A 67 -16.23 -1.13 -10.48
N THR A 68 -15.45 -0.26 -11.10
CA THR A 68 -14.13 -0.57 -11.68
C THR A 68 -13.34 0.71 -11.92
N GLY A 69 -12.01 0.60 -12.03
CA GLY A 69 -11.14 1.68 -12.49
C GLY A 69 -11.08 1.84 -14.03
N LEU A 70 -11.69 0.93 -14.79
CA LEU A 70 -11.70 0.99 -16.26
C LEU A 70 -12.46 2.22 -16.77
N GLN A 71 -11.98 2.75 -17.89
CA GLN A 71 -12.65 3.87 -18.55
C GLN A 71 -13.93 3.42 -19.25
N PRO A 72 -15.06 4.15 -19.11
CA PRO A 72 -16.28 3.86 -19.84
C PRO A 72 -16.03 3.89 -21.37
N GLY A 73 -16.55 2.90 -22.07
CA GLY A 73 -16.53 2.86 -23.52
C GLY A 73 -17.63 3.73 -24.16
N GLN A 74 -17.57 3.90 -25.49
CA GLN A 74 -18.51 4.76 -26.23
C GLN A 74 -19.90 4.13 -26.44
N LYS A 75 -20.06 2.83 -26.25
CA LYS A 75 -21.34 2.14 -26.46
C LYS A 75 -22.18 2.18 -25.17
N ASN A 76 -23.49 2.33 -25.34
CA ASN A 76 -24.42 2.21 -24.24
C ASN A 76 -24.28 0.84 -23.54
N GLY A 77 -24.39 0.83 -22.22
CA GLY A 77 -24.28 -0.37 -21.40
C GLY A 77 -22.90 -0.53 -20.74
N PHE A 78 -22.60 -1.74 -20.32
CA PHE A 78 -21.39 -2.05 -19.57
C PHE A 78 -20.21 -2.36 -20.52
N THR A 79 -19.77 -1.32 -21.24
CA THR A 79 -18.59 -1.39 -22.11
C THR A 79 -17.50 -0.51 -21.53
N PHE A 80 -16.28 -1.03 -21.50
CA PHE A 80 -15.11 -0.40 -20.88
C PHE A 80 -13.90 -0.53 -21.81
N THR A 81 -12.89 0.31 -21.58
CA THR A 81 -11.63 0.28 -22.32
C THR A 81 -10.44 0.37 -21.38
N ALA A 82 -9.35 -0.27 -21.77
CA ALA A 82 -8.03 -0.09 -21.15
C ALA A 82 -6.99 0.21 -22.24
N LYS A 83 -5.98 1.01 -21.90
CA LYS A 83 -4.93 1.42 -22.84
C LYS A 83 -4.06 0.26 -23.31
N ASN A 84 -3.91 -0.76 -22.50
CA ASN A 84 -3.13 -1.98 -22.75
C ASN A 84 -3.58 -3.12 -21.82
N ILE A 85 -3.01 -4.30 -22.00
CA ILE A 85 -3.32 -5.49 -21.19
C ILE A 85 -2.92 -5.30 -19.72
N ASP A 86 -1.78 -4.68 -19.46
CA ASP A 86 -1.30 -4.45 -18.09
C ASP A 86 -2.29 -3.56 -17.31
N ALA A 87 -2.72 -2.45 -17.88
CA ALA A 87 -3.76 -1.60 -17.29
C ALA A 87 -5.12 -2.30 -17.15
N PHE A 88 -5.43 -3.24 -18.04
CA PHE A 88 -6.64 -4.05 -17.94
C PHE A 88 -6.54 -5.05 -16.77
N TYR A 89 -5.41 -5.74 -16.64
CA TYR A 89 -5.17 -6.68 -15.56
C TYR A 89 -5.11 -6.02 -14.19
N ASP A 90 -4.72 -4.75 -14.14
CA ASP A 90 -4.71 -3.90 -12.96
C ASP A 90 -6.08 -3.27 -12.62
N SER A 91 -7.17 -3.74 -13.20
CA SER A 91 -8.49 -3.11 -13.03
C SER A 91 -9.53 -4.12 -12.56
N PRO A 92 -9.72 -4.29 -11.24
CA PRO A 92 -10.75 -5.15 -10.70
C PRO A 92 -12.14 -4.67 -11.11
N ILE A 93 -13.08 -5.60 -11.16
CA ILE A 93 -14.45 -5.34 -11.59
C ILE A 93 -15.41 -5.98 -10.60
N TYR A 94 -16.16 -5.16 -9.87
CA TYR A 94 -17.26 -5.62 -9.01
C TYR A 94 -18.58 -5.40 -9.70
N ILE A 95 -19.40 -6.45 -9.79
CA ILE A 95 -20.69 -6.46 -10.50
C ILE A 95 -21.78 -6.95 -9.55
N GLY A 96 -22.84 -6.18 -9.37
CA GLY A 96 -23.92 -6.55 -8.47
C GLY A 96 -24.96 -5.45 -8.32
N ASN A 97 -25.44 -5.29 -7.10
CA ASN A 97 -26.38 -4.22 -6.71
C ASN A 97 -25.81 -3.36 -5.57
N GLN A 98 -24.48 -3.22 -5.53
CA GLN A 98 -23.78 -2.38 -4.57
C GLN A 98 -24.31 -0.94 -4.60
N LYS A 99 -24.24 -0.27 -3.45
CA LYS A 99 -24.44 1.18 -3.39
C LYS A 99 -23.29 1.89 -4.10
N VAL A 100 -23.61 2.82 -4.99
CA VAL A 100 -22.63 3.66 -5.68
C VAL A 100 -22.85 5.11 -5.27
N ILE A 101 -21.77 5.76 -4.82
CA ILE A 101 -21.73 7.17 -4.45
C ILE A 101 -20.63 7.83 -5.27
N ASP A 102 -21.01 8.76 -6.14
CA ASP A 102 -20.10 9.53 -6.96
C ASP A 102 -19.87 10.91 -6.36
N PHE A 103 -18.61 11.37 -6.34
CA PHE A 103 -18.28 12.71 -5.91
C PHE A 103 -17.12 13.31 -6.71
N LYS A 104 -16.96 14.62 -6.61
CA LYS A 104 -15.82 15.35 -7.17
C LYS A 104 -14.99 15.97 -6.04
N HIS A 105 -13.68 15.99 -6.22
CA HIS A 105 -12.76 16.64 -5.31
C HIS A 105 -11.49 17.05 -6.06
N GLU A 106 -11.01 18.29 -5.85
CA GLU A 106 -9.81 18.86 -6.48
C GLU A 106 -9.73 18.62 -7.99
N GLY A 107 -10.87 18.78 -8.70
CA GLY A 107 -10.97 18.64 -10.16
C GLY A 107 -10.98 17.19 -10.67
N LYS A 108 -10.93 16.18 -9.79
CA LYS A 108 -11.00 14.78 -10.13
C LYS A 108 -12.35 14.16 -9.76
N SER A 109 -12.67 13.04 -10.40
CA SER A 109 -13.91 12.28 -10.17
C SER A 109 -13.63 11.02 -9.39
N TYR A 110 -14.53 10.67 -8.48
CA TYR A 110 -14.42 9.50 -7.62
C TYR A 110 -15.73 8.74 -7.58
N SER A 111 -15.64 7.42 -7.45
CA SER A 111 -16.78 6.53 -7.25
C SER A 111 -16.53 5.59 -6.08
N LEU A 112 -17.50 5.46 -5.20
CA LEU A 112 -17.51 4.49 -4.11
C LEU A 112 -18.52 3.39 -4.47
N GLY A 113 -18.05 2.19 -4.73
CA GLY A 113 -18.88 0.99 -4.85
C GLY A 113 -18.88 0.23 -3.53
N ILE A 114 -20.00 0.18 -2.80
CA ILE A 114 -20.08 -0.39 -1.46
C ILE A 114 -21.08 -1.54 -1.45
N ALA A 115 -20.58 -2.75 -1.21
CA ALA A 115 -21.39 -3.97 -1.19
C ALA A 115 -22.37 -4.00 0.00
N VAL A 116 -21.93 -3.58 1.18
CA VAL A 116 -22.71 -3.60 2.43
C VAL A 116 -22.72 -2.20 3.06
N PRO A 117 -23.65 -1.32 2.65
CA PRO A 117 -23.70 0.07 3.13
C PRO A 117 -24.34 0.25 4.50
N GLN A 118 -24.65 -0.82 5.22
CA GLN A 118 -25.31 -0.76 6.53
C GLN A 118 -24.48 0.05 7.53
N GLY A 119 -25.10 1.06 8.15
CA GLY A 119 -24.45 1.96 9.11
C GLY A 119 -23.64 3.08 8.48
N LEU A 120 -23.59 3.15 7.14
CA LEU A 120 -22.82 4.19 6.44
C LEU A 120 -23.43 5.59 6.66
N ASN A 121 -22.63 6.48 7.21
CA ASN A 121 -22.86 7.92 7.11
C ASN A 121 -22.12 8.45 5.87
N GLU A 122 -22.85 8.60 4.76
CA GLU A 122 -22.30 8.97 3.45
C GLU A 122 -21.57 10.32 3.47
N GLU A 123 -22.14 11.31 4.13
CA GLU A 123 -21.57 12.66 4.20
C GLU A 123 -20.26 12.64 4.98
N LYS A 124 -20.25 12.05 6.17
CA LYS A 124 -19.05 11.92 7.00
C LYS A 124 -17.95 11.14 6.26
N PHE A 125 -18.27 9.96 5.73
CA PHE A 125 -17.28 9.11 5.08
C PHE A 125 -16.69 9.77 3.83
N THR A 126 -17.53 10.36 2.98
CA THR A 126 -17.06 11.11 1.79
C THR A 126 -16.23 12.32 2.17
N SER A 127 -16.59 13.03 3.24
CA SER A 127 -15.81 14.15 3.77
C SER A 127 -14.42 13.70 4.24
N ASP A 128 -14.35 12.57 4.96
CA ASP A 128 -13.08 12.05 5.48
C ASP A 128 -12.18 11.52 4.33
N LEU A 129 -12.75 10.87 3.31
CA LEU A 129 -12.01 10.52 2.10
C LEU A 129 -11.43 11.75 1.38
N LYS A 130 -12.18 12.83 1.26
CA LYS A 130 -11.67 14.07 0.67
C LYS A 130 -10.48 14.64 1.45
N LYS A 131 -10.49 14.58 2.78
CA LYS A 131 -9.35 14.98 3.62
C LYS A 131 -8.13 14.12 3.37
N ILE A 132 -8.30 12.78 3.29
CA ILE A 132 -7.23 11.81 2.97
C ILE A 132 -6.63 12.12 1.60
N ILE A 133 -7.47 12.32 0.57
CA ILE A 133 -7.05 12.66 -0.79
C ILE A 133 -6.24 13.95 -0.79
N SER A 134 -6.73 15.02 -0.16
CA SER A 134 -6.02 16.30 -0.09
C SER A 134 -4.70 16.20 0.66
N ALA A 135 -4.65 15.46 1.77
CA ALA A 135 -3.42 15.24 2.52
C ALA A 135 -2.37 14.49 1.69
N THR A 136 -2.79 13.43 0.99
CA THR A 136 -1.92 12.64 0.10
C THR A 136 -1.42 13.49 -1.06
N THR A 137 -2.29 14.25 -1.73
CA THR A 137 -1.91 15.20 -2.79
C THR A 137 -0.98 16.27 -2.25
N GLY A 138 -1.20 16.73 -1.01
CA GLY A 138 -0.34 17.68 -0.31
C GLY A 138 1.09 17.16 -0.12
N ILE A 139 1.28 15.86 0.09
CA ILE A 139 2.59 15.20 0.17
C ILE A 139 3.21 15.07 -1.23
N MET A 140 2.50 14.46 -2.16
CA MET A 140 3.03 14.05 -3.47
C MET A 140 3.04 15.18 -4.50
N LYS A 141 2.23 16.23 -4.32
CA LYS A 141 2.09 17.42 -5.19
C LYS A 141 1.54 17.13 -6.59
N LYS A 142 1.06 15.92 -6.85
CA LYS A 142 0.52 15.46 -8.13
C LYS A 142 -0.56 14.41 -7.93
N VAL A 143 -1.46 14.28 -8.90
CA VAL A 143 -2.51 13.24 -8.96
C VAL A 143 -2.41 12.54 -10.30
N PRO A 144 -2.06 11.24 -10.36
CA PRO A 144 -1.78 10.53 -11.61
C PRO A 144 -3.02 9.99 -12.33
N TYR A 145 -4.22 10.38 -11.93
CA TYR A 145 -5.48 9.92 -12.52
C TYR A 145 -6.47 11.07 -12.71
N ASP A 146 -7.51 10.86 -13.52
CA ASP A 146 -8.68 11.74 -13.64
C ASP A 146 -9.91 11.17 -12.94
N PHE A 147 -9.92 9.85 -12.73
CA PHE A 147 -10.98 9.10 -12.05
C PHE A 147 -10.36 8.04 -11.14
N TYR A 148 -10.93 7.88 -9.94
CA TYR A 148 -10.54 6.84 -8.97
C TYR A 148 -11.77 6.10 -8.43
N SER A 149 -11.69 4.76 -8.36
CA SER A 149 -12.76 3.91 -7.86
C SER A 149 -12.38 3.21 -6.55
N PHE A 150 -13.15 3.44 -5.50
CA PHE A 150 -13.07 2.68 -4.25
C PHE A 150 -14.08 1.52 -4.35
N ILE A 151 -13.60 0.28 -4.32
CA ILE A 151 -14.43 -0.92 -4.36
C ILE A 151 -14.40 -1.55 -2.98
N MET A 152 -15.49 -1.40 -2.23
CA MET A 152 -15.61 -1.87 -0.86
C MET A 152 -16.54 -3.08 -0.81
N MET A 153 -15.94 -4.23 -0.60
CA MET A 153 -16.63 -5.51 -0.59
C MET A 153 -17.20 -5.85 0.79
N GLU A 154 -17.77 -7.00 0.92
CA GLU A 154 -18.31 -7.53 2.19
C GLU A 154 -17.20 -7.78 3.22
N LYS A 155 -17.54 -8.49 4.29
CA LYS A 155 -16.60 -8.81 5.38
C LYS A 155 -15.42 -9.65 4.92
N GLY A 156 -14.23 -9.19 5.26
CA GLY A 156 -12.95 -9.84 5.04
C GLY A 156 -11.83 -9.04 5.70
N GLY A 157 -10.59 -9.32 5.39
CA GLY A 157 -9.43 -8.66 6.01
C GLY A 157 -8.36 -8.21 5.02
N ASP A 158 -8.62 -8.31 3.71
CA ASP A 158 -7.62 -8.05 2.68
C ASP A 158 -7.94 -6.79 1.88
N GLY A 159 -6.91 -6.15 1.35
CA GLY A 159 -6.98 -5.09 0.35
C GLY A 159 -6.02 -5.37 -0.79
N LEU A 160 -6.27 -4.73 -1.93
CA LEU A 160 -5.38 -4.72 -3.06
C LEU A 160 -5.49 -3.39 -3.82
N GLU A 161 -4.35 -2.83 -4.02
CA GLU A 161 -4.15 -1.56 -4.68
C GLU A 161 -4.10 -1.67 -6.21
N HIS A 162 -4.55 -0.61 -6.88
CA HIS A 162 -4.49 -0.46 -8.33
C HIS A 162 -4.16 0.98 -8.71
N ALA A 163 -3.76 1.20 -9.98
CA ALA A 163 -3.30 2.52 -10.43
C ALA A 163 -4.35 3.63 -10.25
N ASN A 164 -5.62 3.31 -10.37
CA ASN A 164 -6.73 4.25 -10.20
C ASN A 164 -7.97 3.62 -9.53
N SER A 165 -7.76 2.58 -8.76
CA SER A 165 -8.77 1.97 -7.90
C SER A 165 -8.11 1.22 -6.74
N GLN A 166 -8.92 0.83 -5.79
CA GLN A 166 -8.58 -0.14 -4.76
C GLN A 166 -9.77 -1.09 -4.57
N ALA A 167 -9.48 -2.35 -4.27
CA ALA A 167 -10.49 -3.33 -3.89
C ALA A 167 -10.19 -3.79 -2.47
N ILE A 168 -11.11 -3.54 -1.54
CA ILE A 168 -10.93 -3.90 -0.13
C ILE A 168 -12.12 -4.69 0.39
N PHE A 169 -11.85 -5.67 1.25
CA PHE A 169 -12.85 -6.21 2.14
C PHE A 169 -13.07 -5.27 3.32
N THR A 170 -14.32 -5.11 3.73
CA THR A 170 -14.69 -4.28 4.87
C THR A 170 -14.90 -5.12 6.13
N THR A 171 -15.26 -4.48 7.23
CA THR A 171 -15.72 -5.16 8.45
C THR A 171 -17.09 -5.83 8.31
N GLY A 172 -17.73 -5.71 7.14
CA GLY A 172 -19.06 -6.23 6.83
C GLY A 172 -20.19 -5.25 7.16
N SER A 173 -19.89 -4.09 7.71
CA SER A 173 -20.80 -2.95 7.90
C SER A 173 -20.00 -1.69 8.23
N PHE A 174 -20.69 -0.55 8.25
CA PHE A 174 -20.12 0.72 8.71
C PHE A 174 -20.56 1.07 10.15
N ASN A 175 -21.06 0.08 10.89
CA ASN A 175 -21.35 0.19 12.32
C ASN A 175 -20.07 -0.11 13.12
N PHE A 176 -19.22 0.88 13.30
CA PHE A 176 -18.00 0.74 14.10
C PHE A 176 -18.33 0.79 15.60
N GLU A 177 -17.69 -0.06 16.41
CA GLU A 177 -17.91 -0.13 17.86
C GLU A 177 -17.57 1.19 18.56
N ASN A 178 -16.55 1.86 18.06
CA ASN A 178 -16.04 3.13 18.58
C ASN A 178 -15.30 3.90 17.48
N ASN A 179 -14.81 5.10 17.84
CA ASN A 179 -14.06 5.93 16.91
C ASN A 179 -12.71 5.31 16.49
N ASP A 180 -12.05 4.57 17.37
CA ASP A 180 -10.75 3.95 17.06
C ASP A 180 -10.91 2.90 15.96
N ALA A 181 -11.93 2.05 16.03
CA ALA A 181 -12.25 1.09 14.98
C ALA A 181 -12.54 1.76 13.63
N TYR A 182 -13.18 2.93 13.63
CA TYR A 182 -13.38 3.72 12.42
C TYR A 182 -12.06 4.31 11.90
N VAL A 183 -11.20 4.80 12.79
CA VAL A 183 -9.88 5.32 12.43
C VAL A 183 -9.00 4.22 11.86
N ASP A 184 -9.00 3.02 12.45
CA ASP A 184 -8.27 1.86 11.93
C ASP A 184 -8.76 1.46 10.54
N PHE A 185 -10.07 1.51 10.30
CA PHE A 185 -10.62 1.29 8.96
C PHE A 185 -10.16 2.39 7.97
N LEU A 186 -10.15 3.64 8.37
CA LEU A 186 -9.64 4.74 7.52
C LEU A 186 -8.13 4.63 7.28
N ASN A 187 -7.34 4.16 8.25
CA ASN A 187 -5.92 3.84 8.04
C ASN A 187 -5.76 2.83 6.92
N PHE A 188 -6.53 1.74 6.96
CA PHE A 188 -6.51 0.71 5.92
C PHE A 188 -6.92 1.26 4.54
N VAL A 189 -8.00 2.05 4.46
CA VAL A 189 -8.41 2.73 3.22
C VAL A 189 -7.30 3.66 2.71
N THR A 190 -6.60 4.34 3.62
CA THR A 190 -5.49 5.26 3.30
C THR A 190 -4.26 4.51 2.80
N HIS A 191 -3.95 3.35 3.40
CA HIS A 191 -2.90 2.44 2.95
C HIS A 191 -3.08 2.08 1.48
N GLU A 192 -4.22 1.49 1.15
CA GLU A 192 -4.56 1.09 -0.22
C GLU A 192 -4.64 2.29 -1.19
N TYR A 193 -5.06 3.45 -0.68
CA TYR A 193 -5.08 4.66 -1.51
C TYR A 193 -3.67 5.20 -1.79
N PHE A 194 -2.75 5.16 -0.82
CA PHE A 194 -1.38 5.66 -1.03
C PHE A 194 -0.60 4.80 -2.02
N HIS A 195 -0.94 3.53 -2.15
CA HIS A 195 -0.34 2.63 -3.11
C HIS A 195 -0.47 3.08 -4.58
N LEU A 196 -1.44 3.93 -4.93
CA LEU A 196 -1.48 4.52 -6.27
C LEU A 196 -0.18 5.27 -6.62
N TYR A 197 0.53 5.76 -5.59
CA TYR A 197 1.88 6.32 -5.72
C TYR A 197 2.94 5.27 -5.43
N ASN A 198 2.93 4.67 -4.27
CA ASN A 198 3.91 3.71 -3.76
C ASN A 198 3.30 2.31 -3.67
N VAL A 199 3.09 1.74 -4.77
CA VAL A 199 3.84 0.88 -5.68
C VAL A 199 3.37 1.00 -7.15
N LYS A 200 2.22 1.62 -7.42
CA LYS A 200 1.72 1.66 -8.81
C LYS A 200 2.53 2.63 -9.69
N ALA A 201 2.98 3.75 -9.14
CA ALA A 201 3.83 4.72 -9.82
C ALA A 201 5.30 4.57 -9.40
N ILE A 202 5.58 4.66 -8.11
CA ILE A 202 6.93 4.51 -7.52
C ILE A 202 7.13 3.04 -7.18
N ARG A 203 7.90 2.30 -7.97
CA ARG A 203 8.08 0.86 -7.76
C ARG A 203 9.51 0.40 -8.01
N PRO A 204 9.95 -0.68 -7.35
CA PRO A 204 11.15 -1.40 -7.76
C PRO A 204 11.04 -1.82 -9.23
N ILE A 205 12.16 -1.79 -9.96
CA ILE A 205 12.17 -2.09 -11.40
C ILE A 205 11.68 -3.51 -11.69
N GLU A 206 11.88 -4.44 -10.77
CA GLU A 206 11.44 -5.83 -10.87
C GLU A 206 9.91 -5.97 -10.86
N LEU A 207 9.20 -4.97 -10.31
CA LEU A 207 7.73 -4.97 -10.22
C LEU A 207 7.06 -4.25 -11.40
N GLY A 208 7.76 -4.11 -12.52
CA GLY A 208 7.09 -3.60 -13.72
C GLY A 208 8.02 -3.22 -14.89
N PRO A 209 7.61 -3.61 -16.11
CA PRO A 209 6.40 -4.40 -16.39
C PRO A 209 6.48 -5.81 -15.82
N PHE A 210 5.34 -6.33 -15.35
CA PHE A 210 5.30 -7.68 -14.78
C PHE A 210 5.55 -8.76 -15.83
N ASP A 211 6.30 -9.78 -15.44
CA ASP A 211 6.28 -11.07 -16.14
C ASP A 211 5.14 -11.91 -15.55
N TYR A 212 4.06 -12.03 -16.30
CA TYR A 212 2.87 -12.78 -15.86
C TYR A 212 3.04 -14.32 -15.92
N ASN A 213 4.22 -14.83 -16.32
CA ASN A 213 4.49 -16.26 -16.41
C ASN A 213 5.28 -16.80 -15.22
N LYS A 214 5.75 -15.94 -14.32
CA LYS A 214 6.53 -16.32 -13.14
C LYS A 214 6.41 -15.28 -12.03
N GLU A 215 6.92 -15.63 -10.88
CA GLU A 215 7.07 -14.73 -9.73
C GLU A 215 8.04 -13.58 -10.07
N ASN A 216 7.68 -12.38 -9.63
CA ASN A 216 8.52 -11.20 -9.79
C ASN A 216 9.17 -10.89 -8.43
N TYR A 217 10.41 -11.32 -8.26
CA TYR A 217 11.16 -11.17 -7.01
C TYR A 217 11.77 -9.77 -6.90
N THR A 218 11.71 -9.19 -5.72
CA THR A 218 12.42 -7.95 -5.38
C THR A 218 12.85 -7.96 -3.92
N THR A 219 13.98 -7.32 -3.61
CA THR A 219 14.44 -7.11 -2.24
C THR A 219 13.78 -5.91 -1.56
N MET A 220 12.86 -5.22 -2.23
CA MET A 220 12.41 -3.88 -1.85
C MET A 220 10.91 -3.74 -1.54
N LEU A 221 10.20 -4.83 -1.21
CA LEU A 221 8.81 -4.72 -0.75
C LEU A 221 8.69 -3.90 0.54
N TRP A 222 9.76 -3.82 1.32
CA TRP A 222 9.81 -2.95 2.50
C TRP A 222 9.67 -1.46 2.17
N VAL A 223 10.07 -1.03 0.96
CA VAL A 223 9.77 0.31 0.45
C VAL A 223 8.31 0.37 -0.01
N SER A 224 7.87 -0.61 -0.80
CA SER A 224 6.51 -0.62 -1.35
C SER A 224 5.45 -0.66 -0.26
N GLU A 225 5.59 -1.58 0.70
CA GLU A 225 4.62 -1.82 1.76
C GLU A 225 4.95 -1.05 3.05
N GLY A 226 6.21 -1.17 3.48
CA GLY A 226 6.62 -0.58 4.74
C GLY A 226 6.53 0.95 4.75
N PHE A 227 6.89 1.61 3.65
CA PHE A 227 6.68 3.06 3.58
C PHE A 227 5.20 3.41 3.45
N THR A 228 4.40 2.58 2.80
CA THR A 228 2.96 2.80 2.75
C THR A 228 2.34 2.73 4.14
N VAL A 229 2.74 1.77 4.99
CA VAL A 229 2.34 1.75 6.42
C VAL A 229 2.82 3.00 7.15
N TYR A 230 4.04 3.49 6.93
CA TYR A 230 4.50 4.74 7.53
C TYR A 230 3.64 5.93 7.08
N TYR A 231 3.36 6.03 5.77
CA TYR A 231 2.60 7.15 5.20
C TYR A 231 1.11 7.11 5.55
N GLU A 232 0.50 5.95 5.78
CA GLU A 232 -0.91 5.91 6.19
C GLU A 232 -1.14 6.74 7.46
N TYR A 233 -0.27 6.61 8.47
CA TYR A 233 -0.37 7.40 9.71
C TYR A 233 -0.06 8.87 9.49
N ILE A 234 0.94 9.18 8.69
CA ILE A 234 1.30 10.57 8.35
C ILE A 234 0.18 11.25 7.58
N ILE A 235 -0.44 10.57 6.62
CA ILE A 235 -1.56 11.09 5.83
C ILE A 235 -2.78 11.30 6.73
N MET A 236 -3.14 10.32 7.55
CA MET A 236 -4.28 10.43 8.47
C MET A 236 -4.12 11.60 9.46
N MET A 237 -2.91 11.80 9.95
CA MET A 237 -2.60 12.94 10.81
C MET A 237 -2.71 14.27 10.05
N LYS A 238 -2.14 14.36 8.83
CA LYS A 238 -2.24 15.57 7.99
C LYS A 238 -3.69 15.85 7.55
N ALA A 239 -4.51 14.82 7.42
CA ALA A 239 -5.94 14.90 7.16
C ALA A 239 -6.75 15.39 8.38
N GLY A 240 -6.13 15.47 9.58
CA GLY A 240 -6.81 15.80 10.83
C GLY A 240 -7.75 14.70 11.33
N LEU A 241 -7.53 13.46 10.90
CA LEU A 241 -8.30 12.26 11.28
C LEU A 241 -7.60 11.43 12.36
N LEU A 242 -6.34 11.71 12.63
CA LEU A 242 -5.51 11.11 13.65
C LEU A 242 -4.71 12.22 14.35
N ASP A 243 -4.55 12.18 15.66
CA ASP A 243 -3.64 13.09 16.34
C ASP A 243 -2.20 12.58 16.32
N GLY A 244 -1.23 13.49 16.53
CA GLY A 244 0.19 13.16 16.41
C GLY A 244 0.68 12.17 17.47
N LYS A 245 0.08 12.13 18.66
CA LYS A 245 0.43 11.16 19.70
C LYS A 245 -0.04 9.76 19.33
N SER A 246 -1.23 9.67 18.73
CA SER A 246 -1.75 8.41 18.20
C SER A 246 -0.89 7.92 17.01
N ALA A 247 -0.47 8.80 16.09
CA ALA A 247 0.48 8.44 15.03
C ALA A 247 1.81 7.92 15.60
N LEU A 248 2.35 8.57 16.63
CA LEU A 248 3.56 8.11 17.32
C LEU A 248 3.37 6.73 17.97
N LYS A 249 2.18 6.46 18.51
CA LYS A 249 1.83 5.15 19.08
C LYS A 249 1.85 4.04 18.02
N TYR A 250 1.30 4.27 16.83
CA TYR A 250 1.33 3.28 15.72
C TYR A 250 2.77 2.93 15.33
N ILE A 251 3.66 3.93 15.23
CA ILE A 251 5.09 3.71 14.96
C ILE A 251 5.72 2.88 16.09
N THR A 252 5.41 3.18 17.34
CA THR A 252 5.90 2.44 18.51
C THR A 252 5.41 0.99 18.49
N GLU A 253 4.18 0.74 18.10
CA GLU A 253 3.64 -0.62 17.94
C GLU A 253 4.34 -1.40 16.80
N SER A 254 4.73 -0.72 15.72
CA SER A 254 5.55 -1.34 14.67
C SER A 254 6.93 -1.76 15.17
N ILE A 255 7.59 -0.91 15.96
CA ILE A 255 8.85 -1.26 16.67
C ILE A 255 8.63 -2.47 17.57
N LYS A 256 7.59 -2.45 18.41
CA LYS A 256 7.27 -3.52 19.34
C LYS A 256 7.01 -4.85 18.60
N ARG A 257 6.24 -4.83 17.54
CA ARG A 257 5.95 -6.04 16.74
C ARG A 257 7.22 -6.63 16.13
N TYR A 258 8.11 -5.79 15.61
CA TYR A 258 9.38 -6.25 15.03
C TYR A 258 10.34 -6.79 16.08
N GLU A 259 10.55 -6.08 17.19
CA GLU A 259 11.52 -6.44 18.22
C GLU A 259 11.13 -7.67 19.04
N ASN A 260 9.84 -8.00 19.08
CA ASN A 260 9.30 -9.13 19.84
C ASN A 260 9.07 -10.38 18.99
N ILE A 261 9.65 -10.45 17.80
CA ILE A 261 9.64 -11.65 16.95
C ILE A 261 11.05 -12.25 16.93
N GLU A 262 11.20 -13.54 17.21
CA GLU A 262 12.51 -14.22 17.20
C GLU A 262 13.16 -14.15 15.82
N GLY A 263 12.39 -14.24 14.76
CA GLY A 263 12.84 -14.10 13.37
C GLY A 263 13.61 -12.79 13.09
N SER A 264 13.45 -11.74 13.92
CA SER A 264 14.19 -10.48 13.77
C SER A 264 15.71 -10.65 13.92
N ARG A 265 16.15 -11.74 14.54
CA ARG A 265 17.57 -12.10 14.71
C ARG A 265 18.13 -12.95 13.58
N HIS A 266 17.25 -13.49 12.74
CA HIS A 266 17.61 -14.48 11.74
C HIS A 266 17.38 -14.01 10.31
N MET A 267 16.45 -13.10 10.07
CA MET A 267 16.08 -12.63 8.75
C MET A 267 16.25 -11.12 8.62
N SER A 268 16.96 -10.70 7.56
CA SER A 268 17.05 -9.28 7.20
C SER A 268 15.76 -8.78 6.52
N LEU A 269 15.58 -7.47 6.49
CA LEU A 269 14.41 -6.84 5.87
C LEU A 269 14.38 -7.04 4.33
N SER A 270 15.54 -6.92 3.67
CA SER A 270 15.66 -7.21 2.24
C SER A 270 15.33 -8.67 1.92
N ARG A 271 15.78 -9.61 2.80
CA ARG A 271 15.48 -11.03 2.65
C ARG A 271 13.99 -11.32 2.82
N SER A 272 13.32 -10.69 3.79
CA SER A 272 11.87 -10.87 4.00
C SER A 272 11.06 -10.40 2.79
N SER A 273 11.54 -9.37 2.08
CA SER A 273 10.93 -8.91 0.83
C SER A 273 11.13 -9.92 -0.32
N PHE A 274 12.34 -10.46 -0.46
CA PHE A 274 12.67 -11.39 -1.55
C PHE A 274 11.99 -12.75 -1.38
N ASP A 275 11.98 -13.29 -0.16
CA ASP A 275 11.45 -14.62 0.14
C ASP A 275 9.92 -14.65 0.31
N ILE A 276 9.20 -13.55 0.04
CA ILE A 276 7.75 -13.48 0.30
C ILE A 276 6.96 -14.56 -0.46
N TRP A 277 7.34 -14.89 -1.69
CA TRP A 277 6.71 -15.95 -2.46
C TRP A 277 6.77 -17.33 -1.80
N LEU A 278 7.79 -17.57 -0.96
CA LEU A 278 7.93 -18.78 -0.16
C LEU A 278 7.15 -18.65 1.16
N ASN A 279 7.22 -17.50 1.81
CA ASN A 279 6.72 -17.31 3.17
C ASN A 279 5.22 -16.95 3.22
N PHE A 280 4.70 -16.22 2.23
CA PHE A 280 3.30 -15.79 2.20
C PHE A 280 2.32 -16.95 2.02
N PHE A 281 2.68 -17.91 1.16
CA PHE A 281 1.84 -19.08 0.88
C PHE A 281 2.15 -20.28 1.76
N ASN A 282 3.22 -20.24 2.53
CA ASN A 282 3.69 -21.32 3.39
C ASN A 282 3.70 -20.87 4.84
N HIS A 283 2.52 -20.82 5.46
CA HIS A 283 2.37 -20.49 6.88
C HIS A 283 2.87 -21.62 7.77
N GLU A 284 4.17 -21.84 7.79
CA GLU A 284 4.82 -22.79 8.68
C GLU A 284 4.53 -22.42 10.14
N SER A 285 4.37 -23.45 10.98
CA SER A 285 4.10 -23.24 12.42
C SER A 285 5.20 -22.48 13.15
N ASN A 286 6.41 -22.42 12.59
CA ASN A 286 7.59 -21.74 13.11
C ASN A 286 7.90 -20.39 12.40
N ALA A 287 7.01 -19.86 11.58
CA ALA A 287 7.26 -18.63 10.82
C ALA A 287 7.69 -17.46 11.72
N GLN A 288 7.08 -17.29 12.89
CA GLN A 288 7.46 -16.24 13.84
C GLN A 288 8.86 -16.41 14.44
N GLU A 289 9.39 -17.64 14.45
CA GLU A 289 10.73 -17.94 14.96
C GLU A 289 11.82 -17.68 13.91
N THR A 290 11.47 -17.72 12.64
CA THR A 290 12.44 -17.73 11.53
C THR A 290 12.33 -16.55 10.59
N THR A 291 11.17 -15.88 10.54
CA THR A 291 10.89 -14.80 9.57
C THR A 291 10.46 -13.51 10.24
N ILE A 292 10.54 -12.44 9.50
CA ILE A 292 9.95 -11.13 9.84
C ILE A 292 9.00 -10.67 8.74
N SER A 293 8.11 -9.75 9.09
CA SER A 293 7.28 -9.05 8.11
C SER A 293 7.88 -7.69 7.77
N TYR A 294 7.97 -7.40 6.47
CA TYR A 294 8.33 -6.05 6.00
C TYR A 294 7.25 -5.01 6.33
N TYR A 295 6.02 -5.42 6.61
CA TYR A 295 4.96 -4.56 7.15
C TYR A 295 5.26 -4.07 8.58
N ASN A 296 6.09 -4.79 9.34
CA ASN A 296 6.45 -4.39 10.70
C ASN A 296 7.76 -3.60 10.74
N LYS A 297 8.83 -4.10 10.11
CA LYS A 297 10.14 -3.42 10.12
C LYS A 297 10.23 -2.29 9.09
N GLY A 298 9.55 -2.41 7.95
CA GLY A 298 9.60 -1.40 6.89
C GLY A 298 9.16 0.00 7.31
N PRO A 299 8.01 0.19 8.00
CA PRO A 299 7.61 1.51 8.51
C PRO A 299 8.60 2.08 9.53
N VAL A 300 9.25 1.22 10.32
CA VAL A 300 10.32 1.64 11.22
C VAL A 300 11.48 2.24 10.44
N ILE A 301 11.94 1.58 9.38
CA ILE A 301 13.01 2.11 8.52
C ILE A 301 12.57 3.41 7.83
N GLY A 302 11.32 3.51 7.37
CA GLY A 302 10.75 4.75 6.84
C GLY A 302 10.83 5.90 7.83
N PHE A 303 10.45 5.66 9.07
CA PHE A 303 10.54 6.62 10.16
C PHE A 303 11.99 7.05 10.46
N LEU A 304 12.92 6.09 10.56
CA LEU A 304 14.34 6.40 10.81
C LEU A 304 14.93 7.23 9.66
N LEU A 305 14.61 6.88 8.42
CA LEU A 305 15.10 7.57 7.23
C LEU A 305 14.56 9.00 7.15
N ASP A 306 13.27 9.21 7.45
CA ASP A 306 12.67 10.55 7.49
C ASP A 306 13.34 11.44 8.55
N LEU A 307 13.57 10.90 9.76
CA LEU A 307 14.26 11.62 10.83
C LEU A 307 15.73 11.93 10.49
N GLU A 308 16.45 10.99 9.88
CA GLU A 308 17.84 11.19 9.45
C GLU A 308 17.93 12.30 8.40
N ILE A 309 17.08 12.28 7.38
CA ILE A 309 17.04 13.32 6.34
C ILE A 309 16.73 14.68 6.98
N ARG A 310 15.72 14.77 7.83
CA ARG A 310 15.32 16.02 8.48
C ARG A 310 16.44 16.58 9.36
N ASN A 311 17.07 15.75 10.18
CA ASN A 311 18.15 16.18 11.04
C ASN A 311 19.35 16.72 10.24
N ASN A 312 19.80 15.99 9.23
CA ASN A 312 20.96 16.40 8.43
C ASN A 312 20.71 17.65 7.59
N THR A 313 19.49 17.84 7.13
CA THR A 313 19.13 18.97 6.28
C THR A 313 18.58 20.17 7.05
N GLN A 314 18.64 20.16 8.38
CA GLN A 314 18.04 21.18 9.23
C GLN A 314 16.55 21.35 8.91
N ASN A 315 15.85 20.21 8.82
CA ASN A 315 14.42 20.08 8.49
C ASN A 315 13.97 20.67 7.14
N LYS A 316 14.91 20.92 6.22
CA LYS A 316 14.60 21.47 4.89
C LYS A 316 14.13 20.41 3.90
N LYS A 317 14.43 19.14 4.16
CA LYS A 317 14.04 17.97 3.37
C LYS A 317 13.54 16.85 4.26
N SER A 318 12.80 15.93 3.68
CA SER A 318 12.16 14.80 4.33
C SER A 318 12.11 13.59 3.42
N LEU A 319 11.55 12.47 3.88
CA LEU A 319 11.27 11.31 3.04
C LEU A 319 10.30 11.66 1.88
N ASP A 320 9.41 12.65 2.06
CA ASP A 320 8.54 13.15 0.98
C ASP A 320 9.34 13.61 -0.24
N ASP A 321 10.55 14.18 -0.05
CA ASP A 321 11.40 14.63 -1.16
C ASP A 321 11.97 13.45 -1.94
N VAL A 322 12.32 12.35 -1.26
CA VAL A 322 12.73 11.10 -1.90
C VAL A 322 11.58 10.55 -2.74
N MET A 323 10.39 10.43 -2.16
CA MET A 323 9.20 9.89 -2.85
C MET A 323 8.83 10.74 -4.07
N ARG A 324 8.80 12.06 -3.93
CA ARG A 324 8.57 12.97 -5.07
C ARG A 324 9.62 12.86 -6.15
N PHE A 325 10.89 12.68 -5.77
CA PHE A 325 11.97 12.48 -6.75
C PHE A 325 11.76 11.19 -7.52
N LEU A 326 11.50 10.07 -6.83
CA LEU A 326 11.25 8.77 -7.45
C LEU A 326 10.06 8.84 -8.41
N TYR A 327 8.98 9.50 -8.00
CA TYR A 327 7.80 9.71 -8.84
C TYR A 327 8.14 10.51 -10.12
N ASN A 328 8.76 11.69 -9.97
CA ASN A 328 9.02 12.58 -11.09
C ASN A 328 10.08 12.02 -12.05
N GLU A 329 11.15 11.43 -11.52
CA GLU A 329 12.27 10.99 -12.35
C GLU A 329 12.04 9.61 -12.96
N TYR A 330 11.55 8.64 -12.17
CA TYR A 330 11.43 7.28 -12.67
C TYR A 330 10.08 7.00 -13.30
N TYR A 331 8.99 7.36 -12.65
CA TYR A 331 7.65 7.13 -13.21
C TYR A 331 7.35 8.07 -14.38
N GLU A 332 7.43 9.41 -14.16
CA GLU A 332 7.00 10.36 -15.19
C GLU A 332 8.00 10.49 -16.34
N LYS A 333 9.30 10.66 -16.04
CA LYS A 333 10.29 10.93 -17.10
C LYS A 333 10.81 9.66 -17.73
N LYS A 334 11.19 8.65 -16.94
CA LYS A 334 11.80 7.41 -17.44
C LYS A 334 10.78 6.33 -17.80
N GLY A 335 9.55 6.41 -17.29
CA GLY A 335 8.49 5.42 -17.52
C GLY A 335 8.83 4.02 -17.02
N ARG A 336 9.64 3.91 -15.96
CA ARG A 336 10.07 2.65 -15.35
C ARG A 336 10.18 2.74 -13.83
N GLY A 337 10.34 1.60 -13.17
CA GLY A 337 10.73 1.53 -11.76
C GLY A 337 12.18 1.96 -11.50
N PHE A 338 12.53 2.08 -10.24
CA PHE A 338 13.89 2.39 -9.76
C PHE A 338 14.61 1.09 -9.35
N THR A 339 15.95 1.08 -9.43
CA THR A 339 16.77 0.01 -8.86
C THR A 339 17.07 0.28 -7.38
N GLU A 340 17.46 -0.74 -6.63
CA GLU A 340 17.87 -0.58 -5.23
C GLU A 340 19.01 0.43 -5.09
N GLU A 341 19.99 0.41 -5.99
CA GLU A 341 21.10 1.38 -6.00
C GLU A 341 20.60 2.81 -6.23
N GLU A 342 19.67 3.00 -7.17
CA GLU A 342 19.07 4.30 -7.46
C GLU A 342 18.28 4.82 -6.25
N PHE A 343 17.54 3.98 -5.54
CA PHE A 343 16.85 4.34 -4.31
C PHE A 343 17.80 4.85 -3.24
N TRP A 344 18.87 4.10 -2.96
CA TRP A 344 19.88 4.51 -1.97
C TRP A 344 20.61 5.78 -2.40
N GLN A 345 20.97 5.90 -3.67
CA GLN A 345 21.62 7.10 -4.20
C GLN A 345 20.76 8.35 -3.99
N ILE A 346 19.48 8.30 -4.30
CA ILE A 346 18.56 9.42 -4.14
C ILE A 346 18.33 9.74 -2.66
N SER A 347 18.19 8.72 -1.82
CA SER A 347 18.05 8.88 -0.38
C SER A 347 19.27 9.57 0.23
N GLU A 348 20.49 9.16 -0.14
CA GLU A 348 21.74 9.76 0.29
C GLU A 348 21.93 11.20 -0.21
N GLN A 349 21.59 11.48 -1.48
CA GLN A 349 21.60 12.83 -2.03
C GLN A 349 20.61 13.74 -1.30
N THR A 350 19.43 13.21 -0.95
CA THR A 350 18.41 13.96 -0.22
C THR A 350 18.87 14.24 1.20
N ALA A 351 19.46 13.26 1.88
CA ALA A 351 20.02 13.40 3.23
C ALA A 351 21.31 14.23 3.29
N GLY A 352 22.01 14.40 2.17
CA GLY A 352 23.31 15.08 2.11
C GLY A 352 24.46 14.28 2.74
N LYS A 353 24.28 12.96 2.96
CA LYS A 353 25.28 12.07 3.55
C LYS A 353 25.06 10.61 3.16
N LYS A 354 26.05 9.77 3.39
CA LYS A 354 25.92 8.32 3.29
C LYS A 354 25.01 7.77 4.37
N LEU A 355 24.17 6.82 4.01
CA LEU A 355 23.17 6.18 4.89
C LEU A 355 23.57 4.74 5.26
N THR A 356 24.88 4.49 5.40
CA THR A 356 25.45 3.15 5.62
C THR A 356 24.82 2.41 6.80
N GLU A 357 24.53 3.13 7.89
CA GLU A 357 23.93 2.54 9.09
C GLU A 357 22.50 2.11 8.84
N ILE A 358 21.63 2.96 8.26
CA ILE A 358 20.25 2.59 7.92
C ILE A 358 20.24 1.46 6.89
N LYS A 359 21.16 1.50 5.92
CA LYS A 359 21.35 0.43 4.95
C LYS A 359 21.68 -0.90 5.64
N SER A 360 22.55 -0.88 6.64
CA SER A 360 22.88 -2.10 7.40
C SER A 360 21.65 -2.68 8.14
N TYR A 361 20.73 -1.85 8.63
CA TYR A 361 19.49 -2.32 9.24
C TYR A 361 18.54 -3.01 8.24
N VAL A 362 18.64 -2.66 6.97
CA VAL A 362 17.87 -3.30 5.89
C VAL A 362 18.50 -4.62 5.44
N GLU A 363 19.81 -4.61 5.22
CA GLU A 363 20.55 -5.73 4.63
C GLU A 363 20.94 -6.83 5.62
N THR A 364 20.94 -6.51 6.91
CA THR A 364 21.36 -7.42 7.98
C THR A 364 20.35 -7.49 9.12
N THR A 365 20.68 -8.27 10.13
CA THR A 365 19.94 -8.33 11.41
C THR A 365 20.55 -7.42 12.49
N ALA A 366 21.26 -6.37 12.08
CA ALA A 366 21.86 -5.42 13.01
C ALA A 366 20.81 -4.79 13.93
N GLU A 367 21.14 -4.65 15.20
CA GLU A 367 20.30 -3.98 16.20
C GLU A 367 20.16 -2.49 15.87
N ILE A 368 18.93 -1.98 15.99
CA ILE A 368 18.60 -0.59 15.65
C ILE A 368 18.83 0.31 16.86
N ASP A 369 19.62 1.36 16.70
CA ASP A 369 19.75 2.43 17.69
C ASP A 369 18.56 3.40 17.64
N TYR A 370 17.42 2.97 18.14
CA TYR A 370 16.21 3.80 18.17
C TYR A 370 16.40 5.12 18.94
N GLN A 371 17.23 5.10 19.99
CA GLN A 371 17.45 6.28 20.82
C GLN A 371 18.13 7.40 20.07
N LYS A 372 19.08 7.07 19.20
CA LYS A 372 19.74 8.03 18.32
C LYS A 372 18.73 8.79 17.46
N TYR A 373 17.88 8.05 16.75
CA TYR A 373 16.92 8.65 15.81
C TYR A 373 15.77 9.37 16.52
N ALA A 374 15.24 8.81 17.61
CA ALA A 374 14.22 9.47 18.40
C ALA A 374 14.66 10.86 18.89
N ARG A 375 15.93 11.01 19.27
CA ARG A 375 16.50 12.29 19.69
C ARG A 375 16.45 13.36 18.61
N TYR A 376 16.47 13.01 17.33
CA TYR A 376 16.37 13.99 16.26
C TYR A 376 15.04 14.76 16.27
N ALA A 377 13.97 14.12 16.77
CA ALA A 377 12.67 14.74 16.97
C ALA A 377 12.44 15.21 18.43
N GLY A 378 13.48 15.27 19.27
CA GLY A 378 13.30 15.62 20.69
C GLY A 378 12.49 14.60 21.46
N LEU A 379 12.63 13.32 21.08
CA LEU A 379 11.99 12.18 21.74
C LEU A 379 13.07 11.30 22.38
N GLN A 380 12.65 10.54 23.38
CA GLN A 380 13.40 9.41 23.93
C GLN A 380 12.55 8.15 23.83
N ILE A 381 13.22 7.02 23.69
CA ILE A 381 12.56 5.74 23.74
C ILE A 381 12.83 5.06 25.08
N ASP A 382 11.77 4.75 25.81
CA ASP A 382 11.86 3.98 27.03
C ASP A 382 11.63 2.51 26.70
N LEU A 383 12.52 1.65 27.18
CA LEU A 383 12.46 0.22 27.02
C LEU A 383 12.13 -0.43 28.38
N THR A 384 11.00 -1.11 28.47
CA THR A 384 10.63 -1.87 29.66
C THR A 384 10.66 -3.36 29.33
N PRO A 385 11.53 -4.16 29.97
CA PRO A 385 11.52 -5.61 29.86
C PRO A 385 10.22 -6.21 30.42
N GLY A 386 9.61 -7.12 29.66
CA GLY A 386 8.43 -7.86 30.05
C GLY A 386 8.73 -9.33 30.36
N LYS A 387 7.82 -10.22 29.93
CA LYS A 387 7.96 -11.67 30.12
C LYS A 387 8.93 -12.26 29.11
N THR A 388 9.60 -13.36 29.50
CA THR A 388 10.41 -14.15 28.55
C THR A 388 9.53 -14.98 27.63
N PHE A 389 9.90 -15.07 26.36
CA PHE A 389 9.21 -15.84 25.34
C PHE A 389 10.24 -16.52 24.37
N GLY A 390 9.76 -17.20 23.35
CA GLY A 390 10.59 -17.96 22.40
C GLY A 390 10.76 -19.42 22.80
N THR A 391 11.27 -20.22 21.88
CA THR A 391 11.36 -21.69 22.00
C THR A 391 12.12 -22.15 23.25
N ASN A 392 13.10 -21.42 23.70
CA ASN A 392 13.88 -21.72 24.92
C ASN A 392 13.75 -20.62 25.99
N LYS A 393 12.71 -19.78 25.93
CA LYS A 393 12.57 -18.59 26.79
C LYS A 393 13.80 -17.65 26.72
N ASN A 394 14.44 -17.58 25.55
CA ASN A 394 15.66 -16.80 25.36
C ASN A 394 15.36 -15.33 25.02
N LEU A 395 14.10 -15.01 24.73
CA LEU A 395 13.66 -13.67 24.40
C LEU A 395 12.87 -13.10 25.56
N THR A 396 13.09 -11.83 25.83
CA THR A 396 12.29 -11.07 26.80
C THR A 396 11.41 -10.11 26.00
N GLU A 397 10.09 -10.21 26.20
CA GLU A 397 9.17 -9.22 25.63
C GLU A 397 9.62 -7.82 26.04
N LYS A 398 9.66 -6.92 25.09
CA LYS A 398 10.03 -5.53 25.28
C LYS A 398 8.80 -4.66 25.04
N SER A 399 8.52 -3.76 25.94
CA SER A 399 7.59 -2.67 25.72
C SER A 399 8.38 -1.42 25.39
N PHE A 400 7.94 -0.71 24.36
CA PHE A 400 8.55 0.51 23.88
C PHE A 400 7.58 1.67 24.08
N GLU A 401 8.06 2.80 24.53
CA GLU A 401 7.29 4.02 24.64
C GLU A 401 8.15 5.20 24.19
N LEU A 402 7.68 5.93 23.20
CA LEU A 402 8.32 7.18 22.76
C LEU A 402 7.74 8.35 23.57
N LYS A 403 8.60 9.07 24.29
CA LYS A 403 8.26 10.21 25.13
C LYS A 403 9.02 11.46 24.71
N GLU A 404 8.46 12.60 25.02
CA GLU A 404 9.15 13.87 24.82
C GLU A 404 10.37 13.99 25.72
N LEU A 405 11.48 14.49 25.18
CA LEU A 405 12.63 14.87 26.01
C LEU A 405 12.27 16.07 26.90
N PRO A 406 12.72 16.11 28.16
CA PRO A 406 12.47 17.23 29.07
C PRO A 406 13.02 18.57 28.54
N LYS A 407 14.08 18.50 27.74
CA LYS A 407 14.67 19.65 27.04
C LYS A 407 15.00 19.28 25.62
N SER A 408 14.41 19.99 24.68
CA SER A 408 14.66 19.82 23.24
C SER A 408 15.21 21.13 22.64
N THR A 409 16.07 21.00 21.64
CA THR A 409 16.56 22.12 20.85
C THR A 409 15.45 22.65 19.92
N ALA A 410 15.62 23.86 19.38
CA ALA A 410 14.67 24.41 18.41
C ALA A 410 14.49 23.50 17.18
N LEU A 411 15.58 22.92 16.65
CA LEU A 411 15.52 21.99 15.51
C LEU A 411 14.75 20.72 15.86
N GLN A 412 14.97 20.13 17.04
CA GLN A 412 14.25 18.94 17.49
C GLN A 412 12.74 19.18 17.60
N LEU A 413 12.34 20.33 18.15
CA LEU A 413 10.93 20.74 18.23
C LEU A 413 10.34 20.94 16.84
N GLU A 414 11.07 21.58 15.93
CA GLU A 414 10.65 21.79 14.56
C GLU A 414 10.46 20.47 13.80
N ILE A 415 11.41 19.53 13.93
CA ILE A 415 11.31 18.19 13.33
C ILE A 415 10.07 17.48 13.90
N ARG A 416 9.91 17.43 15.22
CA ARG A 416 8.76 16.78 15.86
C ARG A 416 7.43 17.37 15.37
N LYS A 417 7.33 18.70 15.33
CA LYS A 417 6.14 19.37 14.79
C LYS A 417 5.89 19.03 13.33
N SER A 418 6.93 18.94 12.51
CA SER A 418 6.81 18.61 11.08
C SER A 418 6.36 17.17 10.85
N VAL A 419 6.79 16.22 11.69
CA VAL A 419 6.44 14.79 11.59
C VAL A 419 5.10 14.51 12.27
N PHE A 420 4.87 15.00 13.49
CA PHE A 420 3.75 14.60 14.35
C PHE A 420 2.77 15.74 14.70
N ASN A 421 3.01 16.95 14.24
CA ASN A 421 2.15 18.11 14.45
C ASN A 421 1.95 18.51 15.93
N PHE A 422 2.89 18.20 16.83
CA PHE A 422 2.90 18.64 18.24
C PHE A 422 4.31 18.99 18.74
#